data_701a395d37948e1dc330f062071b8660
#
_entry.id   701a395d37948e1dc330f062071b8660
#
_cell.length_a   1.000
_cell.length_b   1.000
_cell.length_c   1.000
_cell.angle_alpha   90.00
_cell.angle_beta   90.00
_cell.angle_gamma   90.00
#
_symmetry.space_group_name_H-M   'P 1'
#
loop_
_entity.id
_entity.type
_entity.pdbx_description
1 polymer ?
#
loop_
_entity_poly.entity_id
_entity_poly.type
_entity_poly.pdbx_seq_one_letter_code
_entity_poly.pdbx_strand_id
1 'polypeptide(L)'
;MPDYNYLGQKTAIERYNSLELALQIDSRVINFADNYKNDAKTLSQIIAEKRRFPRDKFELLRKAFPCMICSLRDYAEYIPLEHDLFDIIIIDEASQVSIAQAFPAILRAKKMVVLGDRKQFGNVKTSNASKELNNAYFKRVKEALERDKKIDSSDVTMVRVEKLNISNSILEFMESLSNFEIMLKKHFRGYPEMISFSSRYFYGNYLQAMKVRGKRIEEVLEFVQLEHDDRFDIYKNTNEQEAEKILELVLQQIELEDFRSVAVITPFTEQQTLISNIFTDHERFDEIRKRLKFRSFTFDSCQGEERDIIYYSFVASRNKDRLWAVLPKSMDAQDEEELDRNKKLQRMNVAFSRGKEKLVFVHSKPISEMSAGKEVLNHYKTEIKNAKAMPSVDDVDQNSPAEKRVLEWIKQSKIMKYNPEIQPQFEIGKYLASIDVDYRQPECKKRIPGGGAVWENL
;
A
#
# COMPACT_ATOMS: atom_id res chain seq x y z
N MET A 1 -11.90 -29.84 19.10
CA MET A 1 -10.78 -28.92 19.24
C MET A 1 -11.35 -27.58 19.69
N PRO A 2 -10.73 -26.82 20.59
CA PRO A 2 -11.25 -25.53 20.92
C PRO A 2 -11.21 -24.63 19.67
N ASP A 3 -12.32 -23.95 19.40
CA ASP A 3 -12.43 -22.97 18.30
C ASP A 3 -11.39 -21.87 18.49
N TYR A 4 -10.26 -22.01 17.82
CA TYR A 4 -9.19 -21.00 17.86
C TYR A 4 -9.49 -19.92 16.83
N ASN A 5 -10.27 -18.93 17.23
CA ASN A 5 -10.53 -17.74 16.43
C ASN A 5 -9.38 -16.74 16.56
N TYR A 6 -8.29 -16.96 15.83
CA TYR A 6 -7.12 -16.06 15.84
C TYR A 6 -7.46 -14.61 15.48
N LEU A 7 -8.27 -14.40 14.45
CA LEU A 7 -8.67 -13.04 14.03
C LEU A 7 -9.53 -12.37 15.09
N GLY A 8 -10.47 -13.10 15.70
CA GLY A 8 -11.29 -12.59 16.79
C GLY A 8 -10.46 -12.25 18.02
N GLN A 9 -9.52 -13.10 18.40
CA GLN A 9 -8.62 -12.84 19.52
C GLN A 9 -7.68 -11.66 19.23
N LYS A 10 -7.09 -11.58 18.04
CA LYS A 10 -6.26 -10.45 17.63
C LYS A 10 -7.06 -9.15 17.72
N THR A 11 -8.25 -9.10 17.13
CA THR A 11 -9.11 -7.91 17.15
C THR A 11 -9.51 -7.53 18.57
N ALA A 12 -9.78 -8.50 19.44
CA ALA A 12 -10.10 -8.25 20.85
C ALA A 12 -8.91 -7.68 21.61
N ILE A 13 -7.71 -8.20 21.39
CA ILE A 13 -6.46 -7.69 21.98
C ILE A 13 -6.15 -6.28 21.48
N GLU A 14 -6.26 -6.04 20.18
CA GLU A 14 -6.04 -4.71 19.58
C GLU A 14 -7.04 -3.69 20.13
N ARG A 15 -8.30 -4.07 20.25
CA ARG A 15 -9.34 -3.23 20.83
C ARG A 15 -9.09 -2.94 22.32
N TYR A 16 -8.72 -3.96 23.09
CA TYR A 16 -8.36 -3.80 24.50
C TYR A 16 -7.15 -2.86 24.67
N ASN A 17 -6.08 -3.08 23.94
CA ASN A 17 -4.88 -2.25 23.99
C ASN A 17 -5.16 -0.81 23.57
N SER A 18 -5.98 -0.60 22.53
CA SER A 18 -6.39 0.74 22.09
C SER A 18 -7.23 1.46 23.14
N LEU A 19 -8.14 0.75 23.80
CA LEU A 19 -8.97 1.31 24.87
C LEU A 19 -8.13 1.66 26.10
N GLU A 20 -7.26 0.75 26.50
CA GLU A 20 -6.36 0.96 27.65
C GLU A 20 -5.43 2.16 27.41
N LEU A 21 -4.85 2.27 26.20
CA LEU A 21 -4.02 3.41 25.82
C LEU A 21 -4.81 4.72 25.84
N ALA A 22 -6.04 4.72 25.31
CA ALA A 22 -6.90 5.90 25.34
C ALA A 22 -7.19 6.36 26.76
N LEU A 23 -7.54 5.43 27.66
CA LEU A 23 -7.78 5.72 29.07
C LEU A 23 -6.56 6.29 29.78
N GLN A 24 -5.36 5.77 29.47
CA GLN A 24 -4.10 6.28 30.01
C GLN A 24 -3.80 7.70 29.53
N ILE A 25 -4.04 7.98 28.23
CA ILE A 25 -3.84 9.32 27.65
C ILE A 25 -4.85 10.30 28.25
N ASP A 26 -6.13 9.93 28.33
CA ASP A 26 -7.17 10.76 28.90
C ASP A 26 -6.90 11.08 30.37
N SER A 27 -6.50 10.07 31.17
CA SER A 27 -6.14 10.25 32.56
C SER A 27 -4.95 11.21 32.72
N ARG A 28 -3.97 11.14 31.82
CA ARG A 28 -2.81 12.05 31.83
C ARG A 28 -3.22 13.49 31.51
N VAL A 29 -4.07 13.68 30.52
CA VAL A 29 -4.58 15.01 30.14
C VAL A 29 -5.42 15.61 31.26
N ILE A 30 -6.31 14.82 31.88
CA ILE A 30 -7.12 15.24 33.04
C ILE A 30 -6.22 15.63 34.22
N ASN A 31 -5.28 14.77 34.59
CA ASN A 31 -4.33 15.05 35.67
C ASN A 31 -3.50 16.31 35.39
N PHE A 32 -3.09 16.55 34.14
CA PHE A 32 -2.43 17.77 33.75
C PHE A 32 -3.33 18.99 33.92
N ALA A 33 -4.58 18.90 33.48
CA ALA A 33 -5.56 19.98 33.60
C ALA A 33 -5.87 20.34 35.06
N ASP A 34 -5.97 19.34 35.96
CA ASP A 34 -6.29 19.53 37.36
C ASP A 34 -5.09 20.10 38.15
N ASN A 35 -3.89 19.60 37.90
CA ASN A 35 -2.69 19.97 38.68
C ASN A 35 -2.00 21.25 38.15
N TYR A 36 -2.19 21.58 36.84
CA TYR A 36 -1.53 22.70 36.15
C TYR A 36 -2.54 23.59 35.44
N LYS A 37 -3.55 24.10 36.16
CA LYS A 37 -4.71 24.83 35.60
C LYS A 37 -4.33 25.99 34.69
N ASN A 38 -3.32 26.80 35.07
CA ASN A 38 -2.88 27.95 34.25
C ASN A 38 -2.20 27.48 32.96
N ASP A 39 -1.37 26.45 33.03
CA ASP A 39 -0.68 25.87 31.88
C ASP A 39 -1.69 25.20 30.93
N ALA A 40 -2.67 24.49 31.47
CA ALA A 40 -3.73 23.86 30.72
C ALA A 40 -4.58 24.92 29.99
N LYS A 41 -4.92 26.03 30.64
CA LYS A 41 -5.63 27.15 30.00
C LYS A 41 -4.81 27.77 28.87
N THR A 42 -3.52 27.98 29.10
CA THR A 42 -2.61 28.50 28.06
C THR A 42 -2.52 27.56 26.87
N LEU A 43 -2.35 26.27 27.11
CA LEU A 43 -2.29 25.26 26.06
C LEU A 43 -3.59 25.17 25.26
N SER A 44 -4.74 25.18 25.96
CA SER A 44 -6.08 25.18 25.33
C SER A 44 -6.27 26.41 24.43
N GLN A 45 -5.84 27.60 24.86
CA GLN A 45 -5.94 28.82 24.06
C GLN A 45 -5.06 28.71 22.79
N ILE A 46 -3.81 28.25 22.91
CA ILE A 46 -2.91 28.07 21.75
C ILE A 46 -3.54 27.12 20.72
N ILE A 47 -4.10 26.00 21.19
CA ILE A 47 -4.74 25.01 20.33
C ILE A 47 -6.01 25.59 19.65
N ALA A 48 -6.84 26.29 20.44
CA ALA A 48 -8.10 26.87 19.93
C ALA A 48 -7.87 27.95 18.87
N GLU A 49 -6.79 28.73 19.00
CA GLU A 49 -6.42 29.77 18.03
C GLU A 49 -5.96 29.21 16.69
N LYS A 50 -5.68 27.92 16.58
CA LYS A 50 -5.16 27.26 15.36
C LYS A 50 -3.94 27.95 14.74
N ARG A 51 -3.17 28.63 15.57
CA ARG A 51 -1.93 29.31 15.17
C ARG A 51 -0.74 28.32 15.25
N ARG A 52 0.39 28.79 14.74
CA ARG A 52 1.66 28.07 14.89
C ARG A 52 1.94 27.85 16.37
N PHE A 53 2.27 26.61 16.73
CA PHE A 53 2.58 26.28 18.11
C PHE A 53 3.91 26.94 18.54
N PRO A 54 3.96 27.72 19.63
CA PRO A 54 5.19 28.37 20.08
C PRO A 54 6.19 27.34 20.61
N ARG A 55 7.45 27.40 20.14
CA ARG A 55 8.50 26.47 20.57
C ARG A 55 8.79 26.53 22.08
N ASP A 56 8.72 27.72 22.65
CA ASP A 56 8.92 27.93 24.09
C ASP A 56 7.83 27.30 24.98
N LYS A 57 6.70 26.92 24.40
CA LYS A 57 5.58 26.22 25.05
C LYS A 57 5.58 24.72 24.82
N PHE A 58 6.57 24.19 24.11
CA PHE A 58 6.63 22.76 23.76
C PHE A 58 6.63 21.85 25.01
N GLU A 59 7.29 22.24 26.09
CA GLU A 59 7.29 21.48 27.34
C GLU A 59 5.89 21.30 27.96
N LEU A 60 5.01 22.30 27.81
CA LEU A 60 3.61 22.17 28.25
C LEU A 60 2.88 21.11 27.42
N LEU A 61 3.11 21.12 26.10
CA LEU A 61 2.53 20.12 25.20
C LEU A 61 3.00 18.71 25.57
N ARG A 62 4.30 18.52 25.80
CA ARG A 62 4.91 17.24 26.15
C ARG A 62 4.42 16.69 27.49
N LYS A 63 4.18 17.56 28.47
CA LYS A 63 3.62 17.15 29.78
C LYS A 63 2.19 16.60 29.62
N ALA A 64 1.37 17.23 28.78
CA ALA A 64 -0.01 16.81 28.56
C ALA A 64 -0.12 15.59 27.63
N PHE A 65 0.67 15.59 26.54
CA PHE A 65 0.55 14.59 25.46
C PHE A 65 1.85 13.80 25.32
N PRO A 66 1.86 12.52 25.70
CA PRO A 66 3.05 11.68 25.63
C PRO A 66 3.37 11.20 24.21
N CYS A 67 2.40 11.25 23.31
CA CYS A 67 2.52 10.84 21.92
C CYS A 67 2.10 11.99 21.00
N MET A 68 2.89 12.24 19.96
CA MET A 68 2.63 13.29 18.99
C MET A 68 2.78 12.72 17.58
N ILE A 69 1.84 13.03 16.70
CA ILE A 69 1.91 12.73 15.27
C ILE A 69 2.04 14.05 14.54
N CYS A 70 3.07 14.21 13.75
CA CYS A 70 3.31 15.44 13.00
C CYS A 70 3.97 15.16 11.64
N SER A 71 3.84 16.10 10.71
CA SER A 71 4.60 16.07 9.48
C SER A 71 6.08 16.39 9.75
N LEU A 72 6.96 16.01 8.82
CA LEU A 72 8.39 16.37 8.91
C LEU A 72 8.61 17.88 9.02
N ARG A 73 7.78 18.66 8.33
CA ARG A 73 7.83 20.11 8.36
C ARG A 73 7.46 20.64 9.73
N ASP A 74 6.34 20.18 10.27
CA ASP A 74 5.86 20.61 11.59
C ASP A 74 6.83 20.20 12.69
N TYR A 75 7.40 19.01 12.57
CA TYR A 75 8.45 18.51 13.44
C TYR A 75 9.67 19.44 13.45
N ALA A 76 10.14 19.86 12.29
CA ALA A 76 11.28 20.78 12.19
C ALA A 76 10.95 22.21 12.68
N GLU A 77 9.70 22.66 12.48
CA GLU A 77 9.27 24.02 12.76
C GLU A 77 8.89 24.25 14.24
N TYR A 78 8.19 23.31 14.87
CA TYR A 78 7.58 23.53 16.18
C TYR A 78 8.29 22.87 17.34
N ILE A 79 9.10 21.86 17.10
CA ILE A 79 9.79 21.13 18.16
C ILE A 79 11.17 21.72 18.39
N PRO A 80 11.58 22.02 19.66
CA PRO A 80 12.91 22.49 19.97
C PRO A 80 14.01 21.55 19.47
N LEU A 81 15.17 22.09 19.09
CA LEU A 81 16.32 21.28 18.69
C LEU A 81 17.17 20.97 19.91
N GLU A 82 16.75 19.97 20.66
CA GLU A 82 17.42 19.51 21.90
C GLU A 82 17.73 18.03 21.79
N HIS A 83 18.81 17.58 22.36
CA HIS A 83 19.18 16.17 22.39
C HIS A 83 18.23 15.37 23.27
N ASP A 84 17.95 14.13 22.86
CA ASP A 84 17.22 13.15 23.67
C ASP A 84 15.84 13.60 24.14
N LEU A 85 15.19 14.47 23.37
CA LEU A 85 13.90 15.05 23.71
C LEU A 85 12.78 14.00 23.77
N PHE A 86 12.89 12.96 22.94
CA PHE A 86 11.93 11.85 22.87
C PHE A 86 12.60 10.51 23.19
N ASP A 87 11.91 9.66 23.91
CA ASP A 87 12.38 8.30 24.18
C ASP A 87 12.42 7.46 22.90
N ILE A 88 11.39 7.60 22.04
CA ILE A 88 11.30 6.90 20.77
C ILE A 88 10.76 7.87 19.70
N ILE A 89 11.39 7.89 18.55
CA ILE A 89 10.85 8.51 17.33
C ILE A 89 10.59 7.41 16.30
N ILE A 90 9.41 7.44 15.72
CA ILE A 90 8.99 6.54 14.65
C ILE A 90 8.89 7.35 13.37
N ILE A 91 9.63 6.95 12.33
CA ILE A 91 9.52 7.55 10.98
C ILE A 91 8.83 6.53 10.09
N ASP A 92 7.64 6.88 9.62
CA ASP A 92 6.89 6.10 8.65
C ASP A 92 7.19 6.58 7.21
N GLU A 93 6.99 5.72 6.21
CA GLU A 93 7.31 5.97 4.80
C GLU A 93 8.76 6.48 4.60
N ALA A 94 9.69 5.91 5.34
CA ALA A 94 11.08 6.37 5.42
C ALA A 94 11.86 6.27 4.10
N SER A 95 11.42 5.46 3.15
CA SER A 95 11.96 5.41 1.78
C SER A 95 11.78 6.73 1.02
N GLN A 96 10.82 7.58 1.45
CA GLN A 96 10.53 8.88 0.85
C GLN A 96 11.24 10.05 1.57
N VAL A 97 11.86 9.81 2.71
CA VAL A 97 12.48 10.82 3.56
C VAL A 97 13.97 10.83 3.34
N SER A 98 14.55 11.98 2.96
CA SER A 98 15.99 12.13 2.85
C SER A 98 16.66 12.15 4.22
N ILE A 99 17.93 11.78 4.27
CA ILE A 99 18.73 11.86 5.51
C ILE A 99 18.71 13.29 6.07
N ALA A 100 18.83 14.30 5.22
CA ALA A 100 18.82 15.70 5.66
C ALA A 100 17.50 16.11 6.35
N GLN A 101 16.36 15.61 5.83
CA GLN A 101 15.05 15.85 6.46
C GLN A 101 14.89 15.11 7.78
N ALA A 102 15.45 13.90 7.90
CA ALA A 102 15.37 13.09 9.10
C ALA A 102 16.40 13.46 10.18
N PHE A 103 17.48 14.14 9.80
CA PHE A 103 18.58 14.46 10.73
C PHE A 103 18.13 15.17 12.02
N PRO A 104 17.23 16.17 11.97
CA PRO A 104 16.68 16.76 13.18
C PRO A 104 15.93 15.76 14.07
N ALA A 105 15.36 14.71 13.51
CA ALA A 105 14.72 13.64 14.28
C ALA A 105 15.77 12.77 14.99
N ILE A 106 16.85 12.42 14.30
CA ILE A 106 17.95 11.63 14.85
C ILE A 106 18.52 12.31 16.11
N LEU A 107 18.74 13.62 16.08
CA LEU A 107 19.29 14.37 17.20
C LEU A 107 18.38 14.39 18.44
N ARG A 108 17.07 14.33 18.23
CA ARG A 108 16.06 14.43 19.31
C ARG A 108 15.63 13.09 19.89
N ALA A 109 16.13 11.98 19.37
CA ALA A 109 15.68 10.64 19.72
C ALA A 109 16.72 9.88 20.55
N LYS A 110 16.31 9.26 21.64
CA LYS A 110 17.09 8.22 22.31
C LYS A 110 17.10 6.91 21.53
N LYS A 111 15.96 6.58 20.91
CA LYS A 111 15.77 5.39 20.07
C LYS A 111 14.97 5.76 18.82
N MET A 112 15.24 5.07 17.72
CA MET A 112 14.51 5.26 16.48
C MET A 112 13.94 3.95 15.98
N VAL A 113 12.73 4.04 15.44
CA VAL A 113 12.09 3.00 14.64
C VAL A 113 11.83 3.60 13.25
N VAL A 114 12.32 2.94 12.23
CA VAL A 114 12.19 3.41 10.85
C VAL A 114 11.42 2.38 10.07
N LEU A 115 10.28 2.80 9.50
CA LEU A 115 9.37 1.96 8.73
C LEU A 115 9.39 2.42 7.27
N GLY A 116 9.57 1.51 6.35
CA GLY A 116 9.61 1.85 4.93
C GLY A 116 9.75 0.63 4.05
N ASP A 117 9.74 0.86 2.75
CA ASP A 117 9.81 -0.19 1.75
C ASP A 117 10.65 0.28 0.56
N ARG A 118 11.76 -0.39 0.29
CA ARG A 118 12.65 -0.07 -0.85
C ARG A 118 12.03 -0.43 -2.20
N LYS A 119 11.15 -1.41 -2.22
CA LYS A 119 10.47 -1.85 -3.44
C LYS A 119 9.32 -0.90 -3.83
N GLN A 120 9.02 0.09 -2.99
CA GLN A 120 8.11 1.18 -3.30
C GLN A 120 8.88 2.42 -3.76
N PHE A 121 8.21 3.28 -4.50
CA PHE A 121 8.82 4.47 -5.06
C PHE A 121 9.31 5.42 -3.99
N GLY A 122 10.63 5.52 -3.86
CA GLY A 122 11.29 6.51 -2.99
C GLY A 122 11.40 7.85 -3.73
N ASN A 123 10.59 8.82 -3.36
CA ASN A 123 10.66 10.16 -3.93
C ASN A 123 11.59 11.07 -3.13
N VAL A 124 12.82 10.67 -2.97
CA VAL A 124 13.84 11.56 -2.39
C VAL A 124 14.13 12.64 -3.44
N LYS A 125 13.42 13.77 -3.33
CA LYS A 125 13.68 14.96 -4.16
C LYS A 125 15.03 15.57 -3.76
N THR A 126 16.10 15.04 -4.29
CA THR A 126 17.46 15.59 -4.13
C THR A 126 17.77 16.64 -5.19
N SER A 127 16.77 17.37 -5.65
CA SER A 127 16.82 18.15 -6.87
C SER A 127 17.82 19.32 -6.89
N ASN A 128 18.40 19.70 -5.75
CA ASN A 128 19.22 20.93 -5.66
C ASN A 128 20.62 20.76 -5.03
N ALA A 129 21.01 19.57 -4.60
CA ALA A 129 22.38 19.36 -4.15
C ALA A 129 23.21 18.85 -5.32
N SER A 130 24.19 19.61 -5.76
CA SER A 130 25.07 19.13 -6.82
C SER A 130 25.81 17.88 -6.37
N LYS A 131 25.88 16.86 -7.21
CA LYS A 131 26.68 15.66 -6.94
C LYS A 131 28.12 16.02 -6.56
N GLU A 132 28.64 17.11 -7.12
CA GLU A 132 29.97 17.64 -6.85
C GLU A 132 30.13 18.11 -5.41
N LEU A 133 29.18 18.85 -4.86
CA LEU A 133 29.21 19.28 -3.45
C LEU A 133 29.12 18.10 -2.50
N ASN A 134 28.29 17.13 -2.81
CA ASN A 134 28.16 15.92 -2.01
C ASN A 134 29.46 15.10 -2.03
N ASN A 135 30.06 14.92 -3.20
CA ASN A 135 31.34 14.23 -3.34
C ASN A 135 32.48 14.98 -2.63
N ALA A 136 32.50 16.30 -2.71
CA ALA A 136 33.50 17.13 -2.01
C ALA A 136 33.32 17.03 -0.48
N TYR A 137 32.10 17.04 0.03
CA TYR A 137 31.81 16.80 1.43
C TYR A 137 32.27 15.42 1.88
N PHE A 138 31.94 14.41 1.10
CA PHE A 138 32.31 13.02 1.34
C PHE A 138 33.83 12.85 1.45
N LYS A 139 34.56 13.44 0.51
CA LYS A 139 36.03 13.42 0.53
C LYS A 139 36.59 14.05 1.80
N ARG A 140 36.03 15.18 2.25
CA ARG A 140 36.47 15.85 3.50
C ARG A 140 36.18 15.00 4.74
N VAL A 141 35.02 14.35 4.80
CA VAL A 141 34.69 13.47 5.92
C VAL A 141 35.65 12.27 5.94
N LYS A 142 35.92 11.66 4.80
CA LYS A 142 36.86 10.56 4.68
C LYS A 142 38.27 10.97 5.13
N GLU A 143 38.79 12.07 4.62
CA GLU A 143 40.10 12.62 4.99
C GLU A 143 40.18 12.98 6.50
N ALA A 144 39.09 13.46 7.10
CA ALA A 144 39.04 13.75 8.52
C ALA A 144 39.10 12.47 9.37
N LEU A 145 38.37 11.45 8.99
CA LEU A 145 38.33 10.15 9.67
C LEU A 145 39.67 9.41 9.57
N GLU A 146 40.30 9.45 8.40
CA GLU A 146 41.64 8.87 8.16
C GLU A 146 42.72 9.60 8.95
N ARG A 147 42.63 10.94 9.02
CA ARG A 147 43.61 11.78 9.78
C ARG A 147 43.60 11.52 11.26
N ASP A 148 42.41 11.26 11.83
CA ASP A 148 42.24 10.97 13.24
C ASP A 148 42.69 9.56 13.64
N LYS A 149 43.20 8.73 12.69
CA LYS A 149 43.65 7.34 12.87
C LYS A 149 42.63 6.44 13.58
N LYS A 150 41.36 6.83 13.55
CA LYS A 150 40.31 6.10 14.25
C LYS A 150 39.66 5.03 13.35
N ILE A 151 39.95 5.07 12.06
CA ILE A 151 39.24 4.21 11.08
C ILE A 151 40.19 3.85 9.95
N ASP A 152 40.34 2.56 9.69
CA ASP A 152 40.98 2.02 8.49
C ASP A 152 39.99 2.05 7.32
N SER A 153 40.46 2.22 6.09
CA SER A 153 39.64 2.23 4.86
C SER A 153 38.84 0.94 4.61
N SER A 154 39.19 -0.14 5.30
CA SER A 154 38.47 -1.42 5.31
C SER A 154 37.45 -1.55 6.42
N ASP A 155 37.30 -0.54 7.27
CA ASP A 155 36.41 -0.59 8.45
C ASP A 155 34.93 -0.46 8.02
N VAL A 156 34.06 -1.22 8.72
CA VAL A 156 32.60 -1.15 8.62
C VAL A 156 32.09 0.29 8.75
N THR A 157 32.79 1.14 9.49
CA THR A 157 32.46 2.56 9.65
C THR A 157 32.59 3.34 8.35
N MET A 158 33.56 3.02 7.49
CA MET A 158 33.70 3.67 6.18
C MET A 158 32.52 3.31 5.26
N VAL A 159 32.08 2.06 5.25
CA VAL A 159 30.90 1.62 4.50
C VAL A 159 29.65 2.38 5.00
N ARG A 160 29.52 2.61 6.31
CA ARG A 160 28.42 3.39 6.89
C ARG A 160 28.49 4.87 6.50
N VAL A 161 29.68 5.44 6.50
CA VAL A 161 29.89 6.84 6.07
C VAL A 161 29.55 6.98 4.58
N GLU A 162 29.85 6.00 3.75
CA GLU A 162 29.49 6.00 2.32
C GLU A 162 27.98 6.00 2.10
N LYS A 163 27.20 5.47 3.01
CA LYS A 163 25.73 5.52 2.94
C LYS A 163 25.12 6.85 3.39
N LEU A 164 25.90 7.74 4.02
CA LEU A 164 25.54 9.13 4.29
C LEU A 164 25.50 9.99 3.02
N ASN A 165 24.85 9.49 2.00
CA ASN A 165 24.70 10.19 0.73
C ASN A 165 23.36 10.96 0.72
N ILE A 166 23.39 12.22 0.27
CA ILE A 166 22.19 13.06 0.20
C ILE A 166 21.09 12.48 -0.73
N SER A 167 21.47 11.61 -1.65
CA SER A 167 20.53 10.90 -2.53
C SER A 167 19.87 9.71 -1.88
N ASN A 168 20.39 9.24 -0.75
CA ASN A 168 19.81 8.09 -0.04
C ASN A 168 18.67 8.51 0.88
N SER A 169 17.74 7.60 1.06
CA SER A 169 16.69 7.75 2.04
C SER A 169 17.20 7.47 3.46
N ILE A 170 16.46 7.95 4.46
CA ILE A 170 16.76 7.60 5.85
C ILE A 170 16.62 6.09 6.09
N LEU A 171 15.76 5.40 5.34
CA LEU A 171 15.62 3.95 5.42
C LEU A 171 16.94 3.25 5.07
N GLU A 172 17.51 3.58 3.89
CA GLU A 172 18.79 2.99 3.42
C GLU A 172 19.97 3.30 4.38
N PHE A 173 19.96 4.49 4.96
CA PHE A 173 20.98 4.85 5.95
C PHE A 173 20.82 4.07 7.25
N MET A 174 19.59 3.99 7.79
CA MET A 174 19.34 3.32 9.06
C MET A 174 19.52 1.80 8.99
N GLU A 175 19.31 1.16 7.84
CA GLU A 175 19.65 -0.26 7.66
C GLU A 175 21.12 -0.56 7.92
N SER A 176 22.03 0.37 7.58
CA SER A 176 23.46 0.20 7.87
C SER A 176 23.82 0.41 9.36
N LEU A 177 22.93 1.02 10.14
CA LEU A 177 23.14 1.33 11.56
C LEU A 177 22.26 0.49 12.49
N SER A 178 21.20 -0.10 11.97
CA SER A 178 20.23 -0.82 12.79
C SER A 178 20.84 -2.03 13.47
N ASN A 179 20.42 -2.27 14.70
CA ASN A 179 20.71 -3.47 15.45
C ASN A 179 19.61 -4.54 15.33
N PHE A 180 18.52 -4.20 14.66
CA PHE A 180 17.39 -5.10 14.43
C PHE A 180 16.67 -4.70 13.16
N GLU A 181 16.45 -5.68 12.29
CA GLU A 181 15.70 -5.52 11.05
C GLU A 181 14.69 -6.65 10.90
N ILE A 182 13.48 -6.34 10.46
CA ILE A 182 12.45 -7.33 10.19
C ILE A 182 11.63 -6.93 8.97
N MET A 183 11.44 -7.89 8.06
CA MET A 183 10.52 -7.74 6.95
C MET A 183 9.11 -8.16 7.36
N LEU A 184 8.14 -7.27 7.20
CA LEU A 184 6.72 -7.57 7.43
C LEU A 184 6.16 -8.33 6.23
N LYS A 185 5.80 -9.60 6.43
CA LYS A 185 5.32 -10.49 5.35
C LYS A 185 3.81 -10.58 5.27
N LYS A 186 3.07 -10.21 6.33
CA LYS A 186 1.62 -10.33 6.37
C LYS A 186 0.93 -9.13 5.74
N HIS A 187 0.11 -9.38 4.72
CA HIS A 187 -0.65 -8.38 3.99
C HIS A 187 -2.13 -8.46 4.38
N PHE A 188 -2.68 -7.36 4.93
CA PHE A 188 -4.05 -7.30 5.44
C PHE A 188 -4.99 -6.46 4.56
N ARG A 189 -4.47 -5.79 3.52
CA ARG A 189 -5.25 -4.84 2.72
C ARG A 189 -6.17 -5.53 1.71
N GLY A 190 -5.60 -6.32 0.82
CA GLY A 190 -6.30 -6.95 -0.30
C GLY A 190 -6.30 -8.47 -0.23
N TYR A 191 -6.99 -9.07 -1.19
CA TYR A 191 -7.04 -10.53 -1.38
C TYR A 191 -5.74 -11.07 -1.97
N PRO A 192 -5.47 -12.39 -1.87
CA PRO A 192 -4.27 -13.01 -2.43
C PRO A 192 -4.04 -12.64 -3.90
N GLU A 193 -5.09 -12.71 -4.72
CA GLU A 193 -5.03 -12.45 -6.15
C GLU A 193 -4.67 -10.99 -6.47
N MET A 194 -5.04 -10.04 -5.59
CA MET A 194 -4.71 -8.62 -5.77
C MET A 194 -3.27 -8.30 -5.47
N ILE A 195 -2.67 -8.98 -4.49
CA ILE A 195 -1.27 -8.76 -4.09
C ILE A 195 -0.29 -9.72 -4.77
N SER A 196 -0.78 -10.73 -5.48
CA SER A 196 0.03 -11.79 -6.10
C SER A 196 1.08 -11.23 -7.06
N PHE A 197 0.73 -10.20 -7.83
CA PHE A 197 1.68 -9.51 -8.70
C PHE A 197 2.86 -8.91 -7.91
N SER A 198 2.56 -8.10 -6.89
CA SER A 198 3.60 -7.52 -6.05
C SER A 198 4.41 -8.59 -5.33
N SER A 199 3.75 -9.59 -4.76
CA SER A 199 4.42 -10.70 -4.06
C SER A 199 5.42 -11.42 -4.97
N ARG A 200 4.99 -11.75 -6.19
CA ARG A 200 5.82 -12.50 -7.14
C ARG A 200 7.01 -11.71 -7.63
N TYR A 201 6.80 -10.48 -8.09
CA TYR A 201 7.84 -9.74 -8.82
C TYR A 201 8.74 -8.88 -7.91
N PHE A 202 8.29 -8.55 -6.69
CA PHE A 202 9.03 -7.65 -5.81
C PHE A 202 9.42 -8.26 -4.47
N TYR A 203 8.70 -9.27 -4.01
CA TYR A 203 8.90 -9.81 -2.66
C TYR A 203 9.13 -11.33 -2.64
N GLY A 204 9.61 -11.91 -3.73
CA GLY A 204 10.00 -13.34 -3.80
C GLY A 204 8.91 -14.31 -3.37
N ASN A 205 7.63 -13.99 -3.55
CA ASN A 205 6.46 -14.73 -3.07
C ASN A 205 6.35 -14.86 -1.54
N TYR A 206 7.01 -13.98 -0.77
CA TYR A 206 6.95 -14.05 0.71
C TYR A 206 5.73 -13.35 1.32
N LEU A 207 4.98 -12.56 0.55
CA LEU A 207 3.80 -11.87 1.08
C LEU A 207 2.65 -12.85 1.30
N GLN A 208 2.12 -12.86 2.51
CA GLN A 208 1.00 -13.69 2.93
C GLN A 208 -0.25 -12.82 3.06
N ALA A 209 -1.19 -12.95 2.15
CA ALA A 209 -2.48 -12.27 2.27
C ALA A 209 -3.29 -12.91 3.41
N MET A 210 -3.70 -12.07 4.37
CA MET A 210 -4.46 -12.50 5.53
C MET A 210 -5.98 -12.40 5.32
N LYS A 211 -6.39 -11.81 4.20
CA LYS A 211 -7.78 -11.61 3.84
C LYS A 211 -8.23 -12.72 2.89
N VAL A 212 -9.21 -13.49 3.31
CA VAL A 212 -9.77 -14.55 2.49
C VAL A 212 -10.80 -13.96 1.52
N ARG A 213 -10.73 -14.37 0.25
CA ARG A 213 -11.70 -13.99 -0.77
C ARG A 213 -12.97 -14.84 -0.61
N GLY A 214 -14.03 -14.28 -0.10
CA GLY A 214 -15.33 -14.96 0.01
C GLY A 214 -16.30 -14.53 -1.08
N LYS A 215 -15.85 -14.30 -2.32
CA LYS A 215 -16.61 -13.87 -3.49
C LYS A 215 -15.95 -14.35 -4.78
N ARG A 216 -16.66 -14.30 -5.92
CA ARG A 216 -16.09 -14.75 -7.19
C ARG A 216 -14.94 -13.87 -7.63
N ILE A 217 -14.03 -14.45 -8.43
CA ILE A 217 -12.83 -13.74 -8.90
C ILE A 217 -13.20 -12.50 -9.75
N GLU A 218 -14.28 -12.54 -10.51
CA GLU A 218 -14.75 -11.40 -11.31
C GLU A 218 -15.26 -10.23 -10.47
N GLU A 219 -15.64 -10.48 -9.23
CA GLU A 219 -15.98 -9.42 -8.26
C GLU A 219 -14.75 -8.75 -7.67
N VAL A 220 -13.56 -9.33 -7.89
CA VAL A 220 -12.25 -8.84 -7.40
C VAL A 220 -11.39 -8.29 -8.52
N LEU A 221 -11.31 -8.99 -9.65
CA LEU A 221 -10.52 -8.61 -10.82
C LEU A 221 -11.41 -8.52 -12.04
N GLU A 222 -11.49 -7.34 -12.65
CA GLU A 222 -12.32 -7.09 -13.82
C GLU A 222 -11.50 -6.40 -14.92
N PHE A 223 -11.72 -6.86 -16.16
CA PHE A 223 -11.16 -6.25 -17.37
C PHE A 223 -12.27 -5.66 -18.22
N VAL A 224 -12.17 -4.38 -18.51
CA VAL A 224 -13.08 -3.65 -19.40
C VAL A 224 -12.29 -3.20 -20.62
N GLN A 225 -12.40 -3.97 -21.69
CA GLN A 225 -11.80 -3.62 -22.96
C GLN A 225 -12.83 -2.83 -23.79
N LEU A 226 -12.45 -1.62 -24.17
CA LEU A 226 -13.25 -0.77 -25.04
C LEU A 226 -12.85 -1.01 -26.50
N GLU A 227 -13.83 -0.93 -27.40
CA GLU A 227 -13.53 -0.85 -28.82
C GLU A 227 -12.96 0.55 -29.13
N HIS A 228 -11.88 0.58 -29.90
CA HIS A 228 -11.29 1.85 -30.28
C HIS A 228 -12.24 2.60 -31.23
N ASP A 229 -12.64 3.79 -30.83
CA ASP A 229 -13.37 4.71 -31.67
C ASP A 229 -12.41 5.81 -32.16
N ASP A 230 -12.16 5.83 -33.47
CA ASP A 230 -11.22 6.78 -34.10
C ASP A 230 -11.64 8.26 -33.89
N ARG A 231 -12.90 8.51 -33.52
CA ARG A 231 -13.41 9.86 -33.16
C ARG A 231 -12.77 10.38 -31.87
N PHE A 232 -12.35 9.49 -30.98
CA PHE A 232 -11.65 9.81 -29.75
C PHE A 232 -10.15 9.69 -29.94
N ASP A 233 -9.58 10.54 -30.79
CA ASP A 233 -8.14 10.53 -30.99
C ASP A 233 -7.42 10.94 -29.68
N ILE A 234 -6.45 10.15 -29.26
CA ILE A 234 -5.69 10.41 -28.02
C ILE A 234 -4.90 11.70 -28.20
N TYR A 235 -5.39 12.75 -27.58
CA TYR A 235 -4.71 14.01 -27.51
C TYR A 235 -3.90 14.14 -26.22
N LYS A 236 -2.60 14.42 -26.34
CA LYS A 236 -1.71 14.72 -25.18
C LYS A 236 -1.82 13.72 -24.02
N ASN A 237 -1.72 12.41 -24.25
CA ASN A 237 -1.79 11.37 -23.21
C ASN A 237 -3.14 11.32 -22.46
N THR A 238 -4.22 11.62 -23.14
CA THR A 238 -5.59 11.49 -22.64
C THR A 238 -6.38 10.49 -23.47
N ASN A 239 -7.31 9.77 -22.83
CA ASN A 239 -8.28 8.90 -23.46
C ASN A 239 -9.65 9.17 -22.81
N GLU A 240 -10.47 9.96 -23.50
CA GLU A 240 -11.78 10.39 -23.02
C GLU A 240 -12.73 9.20 -22.89
N GLN A 241 -12.69 8.27 -23.85
CA GLN A 241 -13.52 7.06 -23.84
C GLN A 241 -13.30 6.21 -22.58
N GLU A 242 -12.05 6.05 -22.13
CA GLU A 242 -11.75 5.36 -20.87
C GLU A 242 -12.28 6.14 -19.66
N ALA A 243 -12.15 7.47 -19.66
CA ALA A 243 -12.61 8.31 -18.57
C ALA A 243 -14.13 8.31 -18.41
N GLU A 244 -14.86 8.42 -19.53
CA GLU A 244 -16.34 8.34 -19.57
C GLU A 244 -16.83 6.96 -19.12
N LYS A 245 -16.19 5.88 -19.60
CA LYS A 245 -16.54 4.52 -19.16
C LYS A 245 -16.33 4.32 -17.67
N ILE A 246 -15.28 4.88 -17.10
CA ILE A 246 -15.06 4.81 -15.64
C ILE A 246 -16.15 5.59 -14.90
N LEU A 247 -16.54 6.78 -15.38
CA LEU A 247 -17.66 7.52 -14.79
C LEU A 247 -18.97 6.71 -14.84
N GLU A 248 -19.29 6.10 -15.98
CA GLU A 248 -20.46 5.23 -16.12
C GLU A 248 -20.46 4.09 -15.08
N LEU A 249 -19.32 3.40 -14.92
CA LEU A 249 -19.17 2.31 -13.93
C LEU A 249 -19.33 2.81 -12.49
N VAL A 250 -18.83 3.99 -12.18
CA VAL A 250 -18.96 4.59 -10.86
C VAL A 250 -20.40 5.02 -10.58
N LEU A 251 -21.12 5.51 -11.59
CA LEU A 251 -22.53 5.84 -11.45
C LEU A 251 -23.38 4.58 -11.24
N GLN A 252 -23.13 3.51 -11.99
CA GLN A 252 -23.76 2.20 -11.77
C GLN A 252 -23.51 1.67 -10.35
N GLN A 253 -22.33 1.87 -9.80
CA GLN A 253 -22.02 1.49 -8.43
C GLN A 253 -22.93 2.21 -7.42
N ILE A 254 -23.19 3.51 -7.60
CA ILE A 254 -24.11 4.28 -6.75
C ILE A 254 -25.55 3.78 -6.89
N GLU A 255 -25.99 3.46 -8.11
CA GLU A 255 -27.34 2.92 -8.35
C GLU A 255 -27.56 1.56 -7.71
N LEU A 256 -26.51 0.77 -7.59
CA LEU A 256 -26.51 -0.52 -6.87
C LEU A 256 -26.33 -0.38 -5.36
N GLU A 257 -26.33 0.85 -4.83
CA GLU A 257 -26.09 1.19 -3.40
C GLU A 257 -24.76 0.62 -2.86
N ASP A 258 -23.78 0.44 -3.74
CA ASP A 258 -22.43 0.04 -3.36
C ASP A 258 -21.58 1.28 -3.00
N PHE A 259 -21.47 1.59 -1.73
CA PHE A 259 -20.76 2.78 -1.24
C PHE A 259 -19.30 2.51 -0.88
N ARG A 260 -18.68 1.48 -1.45
CA ARG A 260 -17.24 1.25 -1.33
C ARG A 260 -16.47 2.43 -1.91
N SER A 261 -15.37 2.78 -1.26
CA SER A 261 -14.53 3.89 -1.69
C SER A 261 -13.83 3.61 -3.02
N VAL A 262 -13.71 4.66 -3.86
CA VAL A 262 -13.22 4.54 -5.25
C VAL A 262 -12.02 5.44 -5.49
N ALA A 263 -11.03 4.93 -6.23
CA ALA A 263 -10.04 5.76 -6.89
C ALA A 263 -9.83 5.35 -8.35
N VAL A 264 -9.38 6.33 -9.14
CA VAL A 264 -8.85 6.08 -10.47
C VAL A 264 -7.35 6.30 -10.46
N ILE A 265 -6.59 5.36 -11.00
CA ILE A 265 -5.15 5.46 -11.15
C ILE A 265 -4.80 5.40 -12.63
N THR A 266 -3.97 6.34 -13.09
CA THR A 266 -3.57 6.45 -14.49
C THR A 266 -2.07 6.77 -14.62
N PRO A 267 -1.39 6.37 -15.71
CA PRO A 267 0.03 6.68 -15.89
C PRO A 267 0.32 8.17 -16.12
N PHE A 268 -0.64 8.97 -16.58
CA PHE A 268 -0.40 10.34 -17.07
C PHE A 268 -1.19 11.40 -16.31
N THR A 269 -0.53 12.52 -16.02
CA THR A 269 -1.14 13.67 -15.32
C THR A 269 -2.28 14.28 -16.14
N GLU A 270 -2.13 14.31 -17.48
CA GLU A 270 -3.16 14.84 -18.38
C GLU A 270 -4.45 14.01 -18.29
N GLN A 271 -4.34 12.69 -18.22
CA GLN A 271 -5.51 11.81 -18.02
C GLN A 271 -6.12 11.98 -16.64
N GLN A 272 -5.29 12.12 -15.61
CA GLN A 272 -5.78 12.42 -14.25
C GLN A 272 -6.60 13.71 -14.24
N THR A 273 -6.11 14.75 -14.92
CA THR A 273 -6.82 16.02 -15.02
C THR A 273 -8.14 15.89 -15.79
N LEU A 274 -8.12 15.17 -16.92
CA LEU A 274 -9.32 14.91 -17.71
C LEU A 274 -10.39 14.16 -16.88
N ILE A 275 -10.00 13.08 -16.19
CA ILE A 275 -10.90 12.33 -15.31
C ILE A 275 -11.45 13.24 -14.21
N SER A 276 -10.60 14.05 -13.57
CA SER A 276 -11.05 14.97 -12.53
C SER A 276 -12.08 15.96 -13.05
N ASN A 277 -11.88 16.52 -14.25
CA ASN A 277 -12.80 17.47 -14.85
C ASN A 277 -14.13 16.81 -15.20
N ILE A 278 -14.12 15.66 -15.91
CA ILE A 278 -15.32 14.91 -16.27
C ILE A 278 -16.16 14.58 -15.02
N PHE A 279 -15.53 14.16 -13.93
CA PHE A 279 -16.22 13.88 -12.69
C PHE A 279 -16.76 15.15 -12.02
N THR A 280 -15.96 16.23 -11.97
CA THR A 280 -16.34 17.48 -11.31
C THR A 280 -17.48 18.18 -12.04
N ASP A 281 -17.53 18.07 -13.36
CA ASP A 281 -18.57 18.68 -14.19
C ASP A 281 -19.88 17.89 -14.18
N HIS A 282 -19.88 16.66 -13.65
CA HIS A 282 -21.07 15.83 -13.59
C HIS A 282 -21.99 16.25 -12.43
N GLU A 283 -23.31 16.33 -12.68
CA GLU A 283 -24.32 16.78 -11.71
C GLU A 283 -24.32 16.04 -10.36
N ARG A 284 -23.93 14.75 -10.37
CA ARG A 284 -23.84 13.90 -9.16
C ARG A 284 -22.47 13.91 -8.50
N PHE A 285 -21.58 14.84 -8.84
CA PHE A 285 -20.20 14.84 -8.31
C PHE A 285 -20.13 14.90 -6.79
N ASP A 286 -20.97 15.73 -6.17
CA ASP A 286 -21.00 15.85 -4.70
C ASP A 286 -21.42 14.53 -4.02
N GLU A 287 -22.32 13.76 -4.63
CA GLU A 287 -22.71 12.45 -4.15
C GLU A 287 -21.56 11.45 -4.29
N ILE A 288 -20.93 11.40 -5.49
CA ILE A 288 -19.76 10.57 -5.76
C ILE A 288 -18.65 10.85 -4.74
N ARG A 289 -18.32 12.12 -4.55
CA ARG A 289 -17.26 12.54 -3.63
C ARG A 289 -17.55 12.17 -2.18
N LYS A 290 -18.77 12.40 -1.70
CA LYS A 290 -19.15 12.17 -0.30
C LYS A 290 -19.31 10.69 0.03
N ARG A 291 -20.02 9.93 -0.84
CA ARG A 291 -20.35 8.53 -0.59
C ARG A 291 -19.19 7.59 -0.91
N LEU A 292 -18.53 7.80 -2.07
CA LEU A 292 -17.48 6.90 -2.55
C LEU A 292 -16.07 7.40 -2.21
N LYS A 293 -15.91 8.55 -1.57
CA LYS A 293 -14.59 9.15 -1.25
C LYS A 293 -13.68 9.20 -2.48
N PHE A 294 -14.27 9.51 -3.63
CA PHE A 294 -13.62 9.50 -4.93
C PHE A 294 -12.38 10.37 -4.98
N ARG A 295 -11.32 9.85 -5.59
CA ARG A 295 -10.11 10.60 -5.96
C ARG A 295 -9.47 9.99 -7.21
N SER A 296 -8.76 10.82 -7.96
CA SER A 296 -7.92 10.39 -9.09
C SER A 296 -6.45 10.61 -8.79
N PHE A 297 -5.61 9.67 -9.23
CA PHE A 297 -4.17 9.68 -8.98
C PHE A 297 -3.39 9.30 -10.24
N THR A 298 -2.15 9.77 -10.31
CA THR A 298 -1.14 9.15 -11.17
C THR A 298 -0.44 8.02 -10.43
N PHE A 299 0.32 7.20 -11.14
CA PHE A 299 1.18 6.16 -10.54
C PHE A 299 2.19 6.76 -9.55
N ASP A 300 2.58 8.02 -9.72
CA ASP A 300 3.51 8.72 -8.81
C ASP A 300 2.82 9.31 -7.58
N SER A 301 1.53 9.62 -7.66
CA SER A 301 0.80 10.31 -6.58
C SER A 301 -0.10 9.41 -5.74
N CYS A 302 -0.22 8.12 -6.07
CA CYS A 302 -1.07 7.17 -5.36
C CYS A 302 -0.40 6.52 -4.14
N GLN A 303 0.86 6.83 -3.86
CA GLN A 303 1.56 6.28 -2.70
C GLN A 303 0.91 6.77 -1.40
N GLY A 304 0.77 5.86 -0.41
CA GLY A 304 0.05 6.13 0.84
C GLY A 304 -1.48 6.11 0.74
N GLU A 305 -2.03 6.16 -0.47
CA GLU A 305 -3.48 6.10 -0.69
C GLU A 305 -3.97 4.66 -0.83
N GLU A 306 -5.22 4.42 -0.45
CA GLU A 306 -5.88 3.12 -0.61
C GLU A 306 -7.39 3.30 -0.74
N ARG A 307 -8.04 2.49 -1.57
CA ARG A 307 -9.49 2.48 -1.76
C ARG A 307 -9.99 1.05 -1.89
N ASP A 308 -11.29 0.89 -1.68
CA ASP A 308 -11.92 -0.41 -1.82
C ASP A 308 -11.91 -0.86 -3.29
N ILE A 309 -12.21 0.05 -4.21
CA ILE A 309 -12.19 -0.21 -5.65
C ILE A 309 -11.18 0.72 -6.32
N ILE A 310 -10.31 0.14 -7.14
CA ILE A 310 -9.38 0.90 -7.99
C ILE A 310 -9.71 0.65 -9.46
N TYR A 311 -9.97 1.72 -10.18
CA TYR A 311 -10.05 1.72 -11.63
C TYR A 311 -8.72 2.15 -12.23
N TYR A 312 -8.18 1.37 -13.14
CA TYR A 312 -6.98 1.73 -13.89
C TYR A 312 -7.36 2.19 -15.29
N SER A 313 -6.96 3.40 -15.69
CA SER A 313 -7.07 3.91 -17.05
C SER A 313 -5.70 3.90 -17.70
N PHE A 314 -5.50 3.06 -18.72
CA PHE A 314 -4.18 2.86 -19.33
C PHE A 314 -3.83 3.86 -20.43
N VAL A 315 -4.81 4.56 -20.99
CA VAL A 315 -4.61 5.64 -21.98
C VAL A 315 -3.97 5.17 -23.30
N ALA A 316 -3.82 3.88 -23.53
CA ALA A 316 -3.26 3.36 -24.76
C ALA A 316 -4.37 3.18 -25.82
N SER A 317 -4.17 3.73 -27.04
CA SER A 317 -4.97 3.42 -28.22
C SER A 317 -4.15 2.73 -29.30
N ARG A 318 -4.81 2.28 -30.37
CA ARG A 318 -4.12 1.67 -31.53
C ARG A 318 -3.11 2.62 -32.15
N ASN A 319 -3.42 3.92 -32.21
CA ASN A 319 -2.61 4.93 -32.88
C ASN A 319 -1.55 5.57 -31.99
N LYS A 320 -1.76 5.61 -30.68
CA LYS A 320 -0.83 6.24 -29.72
C LYS A 320 -0.68 5.38 -28.47
N ASP A 321 0.52 5.00 -28.18
CA ASP A 321 0.86 4.25 -26.98
C ASP A 321 2.21 4.74 -26.44
N ARG A 322 2.16 5.41 -25.30
CA ARG A 322 3.32 5.94 -24.58
C ARG A 322 3.52 5.28 -23.22
N LEU A 323 2.88 4.13 -22.95
CA LEU A 323 3.03 3.42 -21.68
C LEU A 323 4.49 3.13 -21.35
N TRP A 324 5.33 2.88 -22.34
CA TRP A 324 6.76 2.69 -22.17
C TRP A 324 7.49 3.86 -21.47
N ALA A 325 6.91 5.06 -21.47
CA ALA A 325 7.50 6.22 -20.79
C ALA A 325 7.38 6.10 -19.26
N VAL A 326 6.30 5.49 -18.78
CA VAL A 326 5.96 5.39 -17.34
C VAL A 326 6.15 3.98 -16.81
N LEU A 327 5.78 2.96 -17.59
CA LEU A 327 5.86 1.56 -17.24
C LEU A 327 7.12 0.90 -17.82
N PRO A 328 7.67 -0.14 -17.19
CA PRO A 328 8.75 -0.92 -17.77
C PRO A 328 8.25 -1.72 -18.98
N LYS A 329 9.12 -1.98 -19.93
CA LYS A 329 8.81 -2.82 -21.10
C LYS A 329 8.81 -4.31 -20.75
N SER A 330 9.63 -4.71 -19.80
CA SER A 330 9.71 -6.05 -19.21
C SER A 330 9.79 -5.96 -17.70
N MET A 331 9.36 -7.01 -17.02
CA MET A 331 9.48 -7.22 -15.57
C MET A 331 10.74 -8.02 -15.20
N ASP A 332 11.55 -8.41 -16.18
CA ASP A 332 12.79 -9.14 -15.96
C ASP A 332 13.84 -8.23 -15.35
N ALA A 333 13.86 -8.15 -14.03
CA ALA A 333 14.95 -7.53 -13.29
C ALA A 333 16.10 -8.54 -13.17
N GLN A 334 17.33 -8.08 -13.43
CA GLN A 334 18.50 -8.96 -13.39
C GLN A 334 18.90 -9.31 -11.96
N ASP A 335 18.61 -8.41 -11.00
CA ASP A 335 18.90 -8.60 -9.59
C ASP A 335 18.00 -7.72 -8.68
N GLU A 336 18.13 -7.91 -7.35
CA GLU A 336 17.39 -7.11 -6.37
C GLU A 336 17.77 -5.62 -6.38
N GLU A 337 19.03 -5.31 -6.73
CA GLU A 337 19.52 -3.94 -6.77
C GLU A 337 18.87 -3.16 -7.92
N GLU A 338 18.60 -3.80 -9.06
CA GLU A 338 17.83 -3.22 -10.15
C GLU A 338 16.38 -2.95 -9.74
N LEU A 339 15.74 -3.87 -9.01
CA LEU A 339 14.39 -3.65 -8.47
C LEU A 339 14.32 -2.43 -7.56
N ASP A 340 15.34 -2.24 -6.71
CA ASP A 340 15.40 -1.13 -5.76
C ASP A 340 15.71 0.22 -6.43
N ARG A 341 16.31 0.24 -7.60
CA ARG A 341 16.69 1.46 -8.32
C ARG A 341 15.78 1.82 -9.49
N ASN A 342 15.03 0.87 -10.02
CA ASN A 342 14.20 1.09 -11.19
C ASN A 342 12.86 1.73 -10.81
N LYS A 343 12.79 3.06 -10.97
CA LYS A 343 11.59 3.85 -10.65
C LYS A 343 10.32 3.39 -11.36
N LYS A 344 10.41 2.81 -12.57
CA LYS A 344 9.23 2.31 -13.27
C LYS A 344 8.68 1.05 -12.63
N LEU A 345 9.57 0.15 -12.17
CA LEU A 345 9.19 -1.04 -11.42
C LEU A 345 8.56 -0.67 -10.08
N GLN A 346 9.20 0.24 -9.32
CA GLN A 346 8.67 0.71 -8.05
C GLN A 346 7.29 1.38 -8.19
N ARG A 347 7.07 2.19 -9.26
CA ARG A 347 5.75 2.77 -9.56
C ARG A 347 4.69 1.70 -9.76
N MET A 348 5.00 0.64 -10.50
CA MET A 348 4.07 -0.47 -10.71
C MET A 348 3.74 -1.16 -9.39
N ASN A 349 4.74 -1.47 -8.58
CA ASN A 349 4.51 -2.09 -7.27
C ASN A 349 3.57 -1.23 -6.41
N VAL A 350 3.82 0.08 -6.34
CA VAL A 350 2.95 1.01 -5.59
C VAL A 350 1.55 1.02 -6.17
N ALA A 351 1.41 1.25 -7.48
CA ALA A 351 0.10 1.45 -8.09
C ALA A 351 -0.80 0.22 -7.96
N PHE A 352 -0.27 -0.98 -8.22
CA PHE A 352 -1.07 -2.23 -8.21
C PHE A 352 -1.29 -2.82 -6.81
N SER A 353 -0.75 -2.21 -5.77
CA SER A 353 -0.97 -2.62 -4.36
C SER A 353 -1.98 -1.75 -3.60
N ARG A 354 -2.72 -0.84 -4.26
CA ARG A 354 -3.61 0.15 -3.60
C ARG A 354 -5.03 -0.32 -3.34
N GLY A 355 -5.48 -1.39 -4.00
CA GLY A 355 -6.84 -1.90 -3.88
C GLY A 355 -7.06 -2.77 -2.65
N LYS A 356 -8.29 -2.68 -2.07
CA LYS A 356 -8.72 -3.50 -0.92
C LYS A 356 -9.69 -4.59 -1.31
N GLU A 357 -10.60 -4.31 -2.27
CA GLU A 357 -11.74 -5.18 -2.60
C GLU A 357 -11.82 -5.52 -4.08
N LYS A 358 -11.46 -4.59 -4.97
CA LYS A 358 -11.59 -4.79 -6.42
C LYS A 358 -10.59 -3.97 -7.21
N LEU A 359 -10.05 -4.58 -8.28
CA LEU A 359 -9.28 -3.91 -9.32
C LEU A 359 -10.01 -4.02 -10.65
N VAL A 360 -10.21 -2.89 -11.33
CA VAL A 360 -10.85 -2.81 -12.64
C VAL A 360 -9.86 -2.21 -13.63
N PHE A 361 -9.54 -2.96 -14.68
CA PHE A 361 -8.57 -2.57 -15.70
C PHE A 361 -9.30 -2.12 -16.96
N VAL A 362 -9.37 -0.80 -17.19
CA VAL A 362 -10.02 -0.20 -18.36
C VAL A 362 -8.97 0.13 -19.41
N HIS A 363 -9.13 -0.41 -20.60
CA HIS A 363 -8.17 -0.22 -21.68
C HIS A 363 -8.84 -0.27 -23.06
N SER A 364 -8.35 0.56 -23.98
CA SER A 364 -8.88 0.65 -25.35
C SER A 364 -8.00 -0.09 -26.37
N LYS A 365 -6.79 -0.52 -25.98
CA LYS A 365 -5.87 -1.27 -26.83
C LYS A 365 -5.75 -2.72 -26.35
N PRO A 366 -5.74 -3.71 -27.25
CA PRO A 366 -5.46 -5.10 -26.87
C PRO A 366 -4.16 -5.21 -26.07
N ILE A 367 -4.16 -5.97 -25.00
CA ILE A 367 -2.98 -6.09 -24.11
C ILE A 367 -1.76 -6.58 -24.87
N SER A 368 -1.92 -7.51 -25.81
CA SER A 368 -0.82 -8.03 -26.65
C SER A 368 -0.11 -6.97 -27.47
N GLU A 369 -0.79 -5.86 -27.77
CA GLU A 369 -0.28 -4.77 -28.61
C GLU A 369 0.26 -3.58 -27.81
N MET A 370 0.09 -3.55 -26.48
CA MET A 370 0.57 -2.45 -25.61
C MET A 370 2.09 -2.35 -25.66
N SER A 371 2.64 -1.13 -25.57
CA SER A 371 4.08 -0.89 -25.57
C SER A 371 4.77 -1.27 -24.25
N ALA A 372 4.03 -1.29 -23.15
CA ALA A 372 4.51 -1.66 -21.81
C ALA A 372 3.34 -2.09 -20.92
N GLY A 373 3.62 -2.70 -19.77
CA GLY A 373 2.60 -3.11 -18.77
C GLY A 373 1.86 -4.40 -19.14
N LYS A 374 2.27 -5.10 -20.18
CA LYS A 374 1.66 -6.37 -20.62
C LYS A 374 1.72 -7.44 -19.52
N GLU A 375 2.87 -7.54 -18.87
CA GLU A 375 3.13 -8.58 -17.88
C GLU A 375 2.18 -8.48 -16.69
N VAL A 376 1.93 -7.27 -16.18
CA VAL A 376 1.01 -7.08 -15.06
C VAL A 376 -0.41 -7.43 -15.43
N LEU A 377 -0.88 -7.01 -16.61
CA LEU A 377 -2.24 -7.32 -17.07
C LEU A 377 -2.41 -8.81 -17.37
N ASN A 378 -1.40 -9.43 -17.99
CA ASN A 378 -1.42 -10.88 -18.25
C ASN A 378 -1.32 -11.69 -16.95
N HIS A 379 -0.58 -11.19 -15.94
CA HIS A 379 -0.55 -11.79 -14.63
C HIS A 379 -1.96 -11.86 -14.02
N TYR A 380 -2.68 -10.75 -13.95
CA TYR A 380 -4.05 -10.74 -13.42
C TYR A 380 -5.05 -11.54 -14.27
N LYS A 381 -4.90 -11.57 -15.60
CA LYS A 381 -5.69 -12.50 -16.45
C LYS A 381 -5.40 -13.97 -16.11
N THR A 382 -4.16 -14.29 -15.79
CA THR A 382 -3.77 -15.62 -15.37
C THR A 382 -4.37 -15.97 -14.02
N GLU A 383 -4.38 -15.03 -13.05
CA GLU A 383 -5.06 -15.21 -11.76
C GLU A 383 -6.55 -15.53 -11.94
N ILE A 384 -7.24 -14.79 -12.82
CA ILE A 384 -8.66 -15.08 -13.14
C ILE A 384 -8.81 -16.48 -13.74
N LYS A 385 -7.94 -16.85 -14.68
CA LYS A 385 -7.97 -18.16 -15.33
C LYS A 385 -7.73 -19.28 -14.32
N ASN A 386 -6.74 -19.11 -13.46
CA ASN A 386 -6.38 -20.11 -12.42
C ASN A 386 -7.51 -20.28 -11.41
N ALA A 387 -8.10 -19.18 -10.93
CA ALA A 387 -9.23 -19.25 -10.00
C ALA A 387 -10.47 -19.96 -10.59
N LYS A 388 -10.67 -19.89 -11.91
CA LYS A 388 -11.74 -20.61 -12.61
C LYS A 388 -11.38 -22.00 -13.05
N ALA A 389 -10.09 -22.35 -13.01
CA ALA A 389 -9.66 -23.69 -13.42
C ALA A 389 -10.13 -24.71 -12.40
N MET A 390 -10.70 -25.79 -12.89
CA MET A 390 -11.06 -26.92 -12.04
C MET A 390 -9.78 -27.64 -11.61
N PRO A 391 -9.50 -27.76 -10.31
CA PRO A 391 -8.30 -28.44 -9.86
C PRO A 391 -8.28 -29.91 -10.28
N SER A 392 -7.08 -30.38 -10.59
CA SER A 392 -6.80 -31.78 -10.88
C SER A 392 -6.45 -32.55 -9.59
N VAL A 393 -6.30 -33.85 -9.69
CA VAL A 393 -5.81 -34.67 -8.56
C VAL A 393 -4.37 -34.33 -8.19
N ASP A 394 -3.62 -33.76 -9.14
CA ASP A 394 -2.22 -33.36 -8.91
C ASP A 394 -2.08 -32.04 -8.14
N ASP A 395 -3.15 -31.25 -8.09
CA ASP A 395 -3.19 -29.97 -7.36
C ASP A 395 -3.48 -30.13 -5.85
N VAL A 396 -3.79 -31.35 -5.39
CA VAL A 396 -4.00 -31.67 -3.98
C VAL A 396 -2.76 -32.32 -3.38
N ASP A 397 -2.65 -32.31 -2.05
CA ASP A 397 -1.54 -32.99 -1.37
C ASP A 397 -1.51 -34.48 -1.73
N GLN A 398 -0.40 -34.90 -2.37
CA GLN A 398 -0.22 -36.27 -2.81
C GLN A 398 -0.15 -37.28 -1.65
N ASN A 399 0.19 -36.82 -0.44
CA ASN A 399 0.23 -37.61 0.77
C ASN A 399 -1.12 -37.64 1.52
N SER A 400 -2.14 -36.94 1.02
CA SER A 400 -3.47 -36.86 1.63
C SER A 400 -4.53 -37.58 0.76
N PRO A 401 -4.76 -38.89 0.99
CA PRO A 401 -5.85 -39.63 0.30
C PRO A 401 -7.24 -39.02 0.58
N ALA A 402 -7.39 -38.33 1.72
CA ALA A 402 -8.65 -37.68 2.09
C ALA A 402 -8.94 -36.51 1.15
N GLU A 403 -7.96 -35.64 0.86
CA GLU A 403 -8.15 -34.51 -0.03
C GLU A 403 -8.54 -34.93 -1.45
N LYS A 404 -7.88 -35.99 -1.97
CA LYS A 404 -8.22 -36.56 -3.27
C LYS A 404 -9.69 -37.00 -3.32
N ARG A 405 -10.16 -37.70 -2.30
CA ARG A 405 -11.56 -38.16 -2.22
C ARG A 405 -12.53 -36.96 -2.10
N VAL A 406 -12.19 -35.96 -1.29
CA VAL A 406 -13.02 -34.77 -1.12
C VAL A 406 -13.12 -34.00 -2.43
N LEU A 407 -12.03 -33.82 -3.16
CA LEU A 407 -12.05 -33.17 -4.48
C LEU A 407 -12.91 -33.95 -5.47
N GLU A 408 -12.77 -35.29 -5.56
CA GLU A 408 -13.59 -36.13 -6.42
C GLU A 408 -15.08 -36.03 -6.05
N TRP A 409 -15.37 -36.07 -4.75
CA TRP A 409 -16.74 -35.97 -4.25
C TRP A 409 -17.37 -34.59 -4.56
N ILE A 410 -16.63 -33.49 -4.39
CA ILE A 410 -17.08 -32.16 -4.80
C ILE A 410 -17.38 -32.13 -6.29
N LYS A 411 -16.48 -32.67 -7.13
CA LYS A 411 -16.67 -32.73 -8.59
C LYS A 411 -17.93 -33.51 -9.00
N GLN A 412 -18.34 -34.51 -8.23
CA GLN A 412 -19.53 -35.30 -8.49
C GLN A 412 -20.80 -34.72 -7.83
N SER A 413 -20.64 -33.75 -6.95
CA SER A 413 -21.75 -33.18 -6.18
C SER A 413 -22.62 -32.21 -6.99
N LYS A 414 -23.84 -31.98 -6.49
CA LYS A 414 -24.76 -30.98 -7.08
C LYS A 414 -24.23 -29.54 -7.00
N ILE A 415 -23.22 -29.28 -6.20
CA ILE A 415 -22.59 -27.96 -6.06
C ILE A 415 -21.97 -27.50 -7.38
N MET A 416 -21.53 -28.44 -8.22
CA MET A 416 -20.91 -28.13 -9.51
C MET A 416 -21.82 -27.38 -10.48
N LYS A 417 -23.16 -27.50 -10.33
CA LYS A 417 -24.11 -26.73 -11.16
C LYS A 417 -24.02 -25.21 -10.94
N TYR A 418 -23.41 -24.76 -9.86
CA TYR A 418 -23.24 -23.33 -9.52
C TYR A 418 -21.86 -22.79 -9.91
N ASN A 419 -21.07 -23.56 -10.65
CA ASN A 419 -19.69 -23.21 -11.05
C ASN A 419 -18.85 -22.71 -9.88
N PRO A 420 -18.65 -23.51 -8.83
CA PRO A 420 -17.84 -23.11 -7.67
C PRO A 420 -16.39 -22.93 -8.11
N GLU A 421 -15.71 -21.97 -7.50
CA GLU A 421 -14.27 -21.86 -7.58
C GLU A 421 -13.69 -22.73 -6.46
N ILE A 422 -12.87 -23.73 -6.82
CA ILE A 422 -12.30 -24.71 -5.89
C ILE A 422 -10.80 -24.47 -5.85
N GLN A 423 -10.27 -24.21 -4.68
CA GLN A 423 -8.84 -23.99 -4.48
C GLN A 423 -8.29 -24.98 -3.44
N PRO A 424 -7.59 -26.05 -3.87
CA PRO A 424 -6.89 -26.95 -2.98
C PRO A 424 -5.75 -26.24 -2.25
N GLN A 425 -5.39 -26.73 -1.08
CA GLN A 425 -4.24 -26.24 -0.31
C GLN A 425 -4.29 -24.74 -0.02
N PHE A 426 -5.50 -24.19 0.17
CA PHE A 426 -5.66 -22.78 0.46
C PHE A 426 -5.07 -22.43 1.84
N GLU A 427 -4.09 -21.52 1.87
CA GLU A 427 -3.42 -21.11 3.09
C GLU A 427 -4.23 -20.01 3.81
N ILE A 428 -4.68 -20.31 5.03
CA ILE A 428 -5.33 -19.33 5.90
C ILE A 428 -4.40 -19.00 7.06
N GLY A 429 -3.64 -17.92 6.93
CA GLY A 429 -2.69 -17.51 7.96
C GLY A 429 -1.57 -18.54 8.16
N LYS A 430 -1.54 -19.22 9.32
CA LYS A 430 -0.61 -20.30 9.61
C LYS A 430 -1.17 -21.70 9.32
N TYR A 431 -2.44 -21.76 8.93
CA TYR A 431 -3.15 -23.02 8.73
C TYR A 431 -3.44 -23.19 7.25
N LEU A 432 -3.16 -24.39 6.74
CA LEU A 432 -3.63 -24.83 5.44
C LEU A 432 -5.05 -25.38 5.61
N ALA A 433 -5.99 -24.82 4.85
CA ALA A 433 -7.25 -25.49 4.60
C ALA A 433 -7.05 -26.44 3.41
N SER A 434 -7.46 -27.69 3.54
CA SER A 434 -7.21 -28.69 2.50
C SER A 434 -7.95 -28.38 1.19
N ILE A 435 -9.15 -27.82 1.26
CA ILE A 435 -9.90 -27.37 0.10
C ILE A 435 -10.78 -26.17 0.52
N ASP A 436 -10.75 -25.10 -0.25
CA ASP A 436 -11.74 -24.02 -0.19
C ASP A 436 -12.71 -24.12 -1.37
N VAL A 437 -14.01 -23.99 -1.08
CA VAL A 437 -15.07 -23.98 -2.09
C VAL A 437 -15.86 -22.70 -1.94
N ASP A 438 -15.64 -21.76 -2.85
CA ASP A 438 -16.48 -20.57 -2.91
C ASP A 438 -17.85 -20.93 -3.52
N TYR A 439 -18.84 -20.99 -2.66
CA TYR A 439 -20.21 -21.32 -3.01
C TYR A 439 -21.14 -20.16 -2.71
N ARG A 440 -21.69 -19.54 -3.77
CA ARG A 440 -22.77 -18.55 -3.66
C ARG A 440 -23.93 -18.89 -4.58
N GLN A 441 -25.08 -19.08 -3.99
CA GLN A 441 -26.33 -19.05 -4.72
C GLN A 441 -26.63 -17.59 -5.12
N PRO A 442 -27.02 -17.32 -6.38
CA PRO A 442 -27.39 -15.98 -6.83
C PRO A 442 -28.58 -15.36 -6.05
N GLU A 443 -29.37 -16.19 -5.37
CA GLU A 443 -30.60 -15.75 -4.71
C GLU A 443 -30.52 -15.69 -3.17
N CYS A 444 -29.41 -16.09 -2.54
CA CYS A 444 -29.32 -16.10 -1.08
C CYS A 444 -28.73 -14.77 -0.56
N LYS A 445 -29.58 -13.75 -0.36
CA LYS A 445 -29.21 -12.46 0.25
C LYS A 445 -28.91 -12.51 1.76
N LYS A 446 -28.78 -13.67 2.37
CA LYS A 446 -28.41 -13.78 3.79
C LYS A 446 -26.90 -13.94 3.93
N ARG A 447 -26.22 -12.86 4.32
CA ARG A 447 -24.86 -12.92 4.84
C ARG A 447 -24.81 -13.86 6.02
N ILE A 448 -24.01 -14.90 5.95
CA ILE A 448 -23.55 -15.65 7.12
C ILE A 448 -22.35 -14.89 7.67
N PRO A 449 -22.40 -14.29 8.86
CA PRO A 449 -21.24 -13.64 9.47
C PRO A 449 -20.27 -14.71 9.94
N GLY A 450 -19.02 -14.67 9.44
CA GLY A 450 -17.94 -15.55 9.89
C GLY A 450 -17.87 -16.84 9.09
N GLY A 451 -17.19 -16.77 7.96
CA GLY A 451 -17.01 -17.92 7.08
C GLY A 451 -15.89 -18.82 7.54
N GLY A 452 -16.20 -19.83 8.31
CA GLY A 452 -15.56 -21.11 8.24
C GLY A 452 -16.59 -22.06 7.65
N ALA A 453 -16.26 -22.87 6.68
CA ALA A 453 -17.14 -23.92 6.22
C ALA A 453 -17.43 -24.85 7.41
N VAL A 454 -18.58 -24.65 8.05
CA VAL A 454 -19.09 -25.57 9.07
C VAL A 454 -19.73 -26.72 8.30
N TRP A 455 -19.09 -27.86 8.37
CA TRP A 455 -19.59 -29.14 7.85
C TRP A 455 -20.68 -29.69 8.79
N GLU A 456 -21.77 -28.96 8.94
CA GLU A 456 -22.97 -29.50 9.55
C GLU A 456 -24.08 -29.52 8.49
N ASN A 457 -24.43 -30.72 8.07
CA ASN A 457 -25.48 -31.09 7.12
C ASN A 457 -25.09 -31.09 5.64
N LEU A 458 -24.25 -32.03 5.26
CA LEU A 458 -24.32 -32.73 3.98
C LEU A 458 -24.65 -34.20 4.22
#